data_e8947ae460cefb68cbf8e03dd1bf10fd
#
_entry.id   e8947ae460cefb68cbf8e03dd1bf10fd
#
_cell.length_a   1.000
_cell.length_b   1.000
_cell.length_c   1.000
_cell.angle_alpha   90.00
_cell.angle_beta   90.00
_cell.angle_gamma   90.00
#
_symmetry.space_group_name_H-M   'P 1'
#
loop_
_entity.id
_entity.type
_entity.pdbx_description
1 polymer ?
#
loop_
_entity_poly.entity_id
_entity_poly.type
_entity_poly.pdbx_seq_one_letter_code
_entity_poly.pdbx_strand_id
1 'polypeptide(L)'
;MDKMLGGYQALQIRLLNGRIFQKLLSKQPDAQYRSEQGKILTILWKQELGCATATDIALATGLANNTLTSMVKKLEEQGLVTIQPCTQDKRKKYISLTELGWAQKEIGDRVSKELGEIFYQGFSDEEIREFEAYQERIISNLKAKENEI
;
A
#
# COMPACT_ATOMS: atom_id res chain seq x y z
N MET A 1 34.92 -1.15 1.48
CA MET A 1 33.70 -1.86 1.03
C MET A 1 33.46 -1.50 -0.43
N ASP A 2 33.54 -2.49 -1.29
CA ASP A 2 33.55 -2.24 -2.73
C ASP A 2 32.15 -1.97 -3.31
N LYS A 3 31.11 -2.55 -2.73
CA LYS A 3 29.75 -2.34 -3.20
C LYS A 3 28.77 -2.23 -2.04
N MET A 4 27.86 -1.29 -2.19
CA MET A 4 26.75 -1.13 -1.27
C MET A 4 25.51 -1.70 -1.94
N LEU A 5 25.05 -2.85 -1.47
CA LEU A 5 23.99 -3.61 -2.14
C LEU A 5 22.59 -3.34 -1.62
N GLY A 6 22.48 -2.50 -0.58
CA GLY A 6 21.21 -2.30 0.12
C GLY A 6 20.06 -1.85 -0.78
N GLY A 7 20.32 -0.89 -1.67
CA GLY A 7 19.29 -0.41 -2.60
C GLY A 7 18.83 -1.47 -3.58
N TYR A 8 19.78 -2.25 -4.10
CA TYR A 8 19.46 -3.36 -5.01
C TYR A 8 18.64 -4.44 -4.28
N GLN A 9 19.07 -4.78 -3.06
CA GLN A 9 18.35 -5.76 -2.23
C GLN A 9 16.94 -5.28 -1.90
N ALA A 10 16.78 -3.99 -1.60
CA ALA A 10 15.46 -3.41 -1.34
C ALA A 10 14.54 -3.56 -2.56
N LEU A 11 15.08 -3.36 -3.76
CA LEU A 11 14.31 -3.58 -5.00
C LEU A 11 13.89 -5.04 -5.15
N GLN A 12 14.82 -5.98 -4.91
CA GLN A 12 14.51 -7.40 -4.99
C GLN A 12 13.43 -7.79 -3.99
N ILE A 13 13.55 -7.29 -2.75
CA ILE A 13 12.57 -7.54 -1.70
C ILE A 13 11.20 -7.03 -2.13
N ARG A 14 11.14 -5.80 -2.63
CA ARG A 14 9.86 -5.22 -3.08
C ARG A 14 9.21 -6.05 -4.17
N LEU A 15 9.98 -6.45 -5.18
CA LEU A 15 9.44 -7.22 -6.30
C LEU A 15 8.95 -8.61 -5.86
N LEU A 16 9.76 -9.32 -5.07
CA LEU A 16 9.39 -10.63 -4.56
C LEU A 16 8.20 -10.57 -3.62
N ASN A 17 8.22 -9.59 -2.71
CA ASN A 17 7.14 -9.38 -1.75
C ASN A 17 5.82 -9.15 -2.46
N GLY A 18 5.81 -8.33 -3.50
CA GLY A 18 4.61 -8.06 -4.28
C GLY A 18 4.09 -9.29 -5.02
N ARG A 19 4.98 -10.08 -5.60
CA ARG A 19 4.58 -11.32 -6.29
C ARG A 19 3.98 -12.34 -5.34
N ILE A 20 4.59 -12.53 -4.18
CA ILE A 20 4.09 -13.47 -3.17
C ILE A 20 2.74 -12.98 -2.64
N PHE A 21 2.62 -11.69 -2.36
CA PHE A 21 1.35 -11.11 -1.92
C PHE A 21 0.23 -11.45 -2.92
N GLN A 22 0.48 -11.22 -4.22
CA GLN A 22 -0.53 -11.49 -5.25
C GLN A 22 -0.89 -12.99 -5.31
N LYS A 23 0.09 -13.86 -5.17
CA LYS A 23 -0.16 -15.31 -5.15
C LYS A 23 -1.01 -15.72 -3.96
N LEU A 24 -0.70 -15.19 -2.78
CA LEU A 24 -1.48 -15.47 -1.58
C LEU A 24 -2.90 -14.90 -1.68
N LEU A 25 -3.02 -13.69 -2.20
CA LEU A 25 -4.31 -13.04 -2.39
C LEU A 25 -5.19 -13.83 -3.37
N SER A 26 -4.59 -14.32 -4.46
CA SER A 26 -5.34 -15.07 -5.49
C SER A 26 -5.89 -16.40 -4.96
N LYS A 27 -5.36 -16.92 -3.86
CA LYS A 27 -5.86 -18.13 -3.22
C LYS A 27 -7.04 -17.87 -2.30
N GLN A 28 -7.34 -16.60 -2.02
CA GLN A 28 -8.48 -16.23 -1.16
C GLN A 28 -9.74 -16.17 -2.04
N PRO A 29 -10.72 -17.05 -1.80
CA PRO A 29 -11.90 -17.12 -2.69
C PRO A 29 -12.75 -15.86 -2.67
N ASP A 30 -12.72 -15.10 -1.58
CA ASP A 30 -13.53 -13.89 -1.42
C ASP A 30 -12.78 -12.60 -1.78
N ALA A 31 -11.52 -12.70 -2.21
CA ALA A 31 -10.75 -11.53 -2.60
C ALA A 31 -11.26 -10.95 -3.91
N GLN A 32 -11.54 -9.65 -3.92
CA GLN A 32 -12.08 -8.95 -5.07
C GLN A 32 -11.19 -7.82 -5.55
N TYR A 33 -9.93 -7.81 -5.13
CA TYR A 33 -8.96 -6.81 -5.57
C TYR A 33 -7.63 -7.47 -5.88
N ARG A 34 -6.78 -6.75 -6.61
CA ARG A 34 -5.43 -7.21 -6.94
C ARG A 34 -4.41 -6.47 -6.08
N SER A 35 -3.22 -7.05 -5.94
CA SER A 35 -2.18 -6.51 -5.06
C SER A 35 -1.82 -5.06 -5.37
N GLU A 36 -1.79 -4.66 -6.64
CA GLU A 36 -1.48 -3.28 -7.01
C GLU A 36 -2.53 -2.27 -6.52
N GLN A 37 -3.76 -2.72 -6.31
CA GLN A 37 -4.83 -1.89 -5.75
C GLN A 37 -4.75 -1.79 -4.22
N GLY A 38 -4.04 -2.73 -3.61
CA GLY A 38 -3.92 -2.81 -2.15
C GLY A 38 -3.33 -1.58 -1.51
N LYS A 39 -2.42 -0.88 -2.19
CA LYS A 39 -1.81 0.33 -1.64
C LYS A 39 -2.84 1.45 -1.45
N ILE A 40 -3.83 1.55 -2.34
CA ILE A 40 -4.91 2.53 -2.22
C ILE A 40 -5.87 2.10 -1.12
N LEU A 41 -6.30 0.85 -1.15
CA LEU A 41 -7.22 0.31 -0.14
C LEU A 41 -6.63 0.40 1.27
N THR A 42 -5.35 0.10 1.42
CA THR A 42 -4.66 0.18 2.71
C THR A 42 -4.75 1.59 3.31
N ILE A 43 -4.57 2.61 2.49
CA ILE A 43 -4.69 3.99 2.95
C ILE A 43 -6.11 4.28 3.42
N LEU A 44 -7.11 3.83 2.67
CA LEU A 44 -8.51 4.03 3.02
C LEU A 44 -8.90 3.26 4.29
N TRP A 45 -8.39 2.03 4.44
CA TRP A 45 -8.67 1.22 5.64
C TRP A 45 -8.09 1.85 6.91
N LYS A 46 -7.03 2.64 6.79
CA LYS A 46 -6.43 3.34 7.93
C LYS A 46 -7.20 4.58 8.36
N GLN A 47 -8.09 5.08 7.51
CA GLN A 47 -8.91 6.23 7.84
C GLN A 47 -10.13 5.79 8.63
N GLU A 48 -10.45 6.52 9.68
CA GLU A 48 -11.57 6.18 10.55
C GLU A 48 -12.88 6.04 9.77
N LEU A 49 -13.13 6.95 8.85
CA LEU A 49 -14.34 6.93 8.02
C LEU A 49 -14.15 6.23 6.67
N GLY A 50 -12.97 5.67 6.43
CA GLY A 50 -12.70 4.96 5.18
C GLY A 50 -12.69 5.85 3.95
N CYS A 51 -12.37 7.13 4.10
CA CYS A 51 -12.33 8.05 2.97
C CYS A 51 -11.10 8.95 3.01
N ALA A 52 -10.68 9.39 1.83
CA ALA A 52 -9.56 10.31 1.67
C ALA A 52 -9.71 11.04 0.34
N THR A 53 -9.05 12.18 0.22
CA THR A 53 -9.03 12.90 -1.07
C THR A 53 -8.07 12.19 -2.02
N ALA A 54 -8.31 12.34 -3.32
CA ALA A 54 -7.40 11.81 -4.33
C ALA A 54 -5.99 12.36 -4.14
N THR A 55 -5.86 13.64 -3.77
CA THR A 55 -4.56 14.26 -3.51
C THR A 55 -3.82 13.57 -2.38
N ASP A 56 -4.50 13.30 -1.26
CA ASP A 56 -3.88 12.63 -0.12
C ASP A 56 -3.44 11.21 -0.48
N ILE A 57 -4.24 10.50 -1.27
CA ILE A 57 -3.89 9.15 -1.71
C ILE A 57 -2.67 9.20 -2.63
N ALA A 58 -2.63 10.16 -3.56
CA ALA A 58 -1.47 10.33 -4.45
C ALA A 58 -0.20 10.59 -3.66
N LEU A 59 -0.26 11.49 -2.67
CA LEU A 59 0.90 11.80 -1.82
C LEU A 59 1.35 10.58 -1.02
N ALA A 60 0.43 9.83 -0.47
CA ALA A 60 0.75 8.67 0.36
C ALA A 60 1.29 7.49 -0.45
N THR A 61 0.81 7.31 -1.67
CA THR A 61 1.21 6.18 -2.53
C THR A 61 2.39 6.49 -3.45
N GLY A 62 2.63 7.76 -3.74
CA GLY A 62 3.61 8.18 -4.74
C GLY A 62 3.16 7.94 -6.18
N LEU A 63 1.89 7.60 -6.39
CA LEU A 63 1.36 7.35 -7.73
C LEU A 63 1.15 8.65 -8.50
N ALA A 64 1.42 8.62 -9.80
CA ALA A 64 1.08 9.73 -10.68
C ALA A 64 -0.45 9.89 -10.76
N ASN A 65 -0.90 11.12 -10.96
CA ASN A 65 -2.34 11.42 -10.96
C ASN A 65 -3.14 10.60 -11.97
N ASN A 66 -2.61 10.42 -13.17
CA ASN A 66 -3.31 9.64 -14.21
C ASN A 66 -3.40 8.16 -13.83
N THR A 67 -2.35 7.60 -13.23
CA THR A 67 -2.34 6.21 -12.75
C THR A 67 -3.35 6.05 -11.61
N LEU A 68 -3.34 6.98 -10.67
CA LEU A 68 -4.27 6.96 -9.54
C LEU A 68 -5.72 7.04 -10.03
N THR A 69 -6.02 7.97 -10.94
CA THR A 69 -7.36 8.15 -11.49
C THR A 69 -7.87 6.86 -12.13
N SER A 70 -7.01 6.21 -12.93
CA SER A 70 -7.33 4.96 -13.59
C SER A 70 -7.60 3.84 -12.59
N MET A 71 -6.76 3.71 -11.57
CA MET A 71 -6.90 2.67 -10.55
C MET A 71 -8.14 2.87 -9.68
N VAL A 72 -8.43 4.11 -9.31
CA VAL A 72 -9.61 4.42 -8.50
C VAL A 72 -10.89 4.14 -9.28
N LYS A 73 -10.91 4.49 -10.58
CA LYS A 73 -12.06 4.21 -11.43
C LYS A 73 -12.32 2.71 -11.51
N LYS A 74 -11.27 1.91 -11.61
CA LYS A 74 -11.38 0.46 -11.63
C LYS A 74 -11.93 -0.08 -10.31
N LEU A 75 -11.46 0.45 -9.18
CA LEU A 75 -12.00 0.10 -7.86
C LEU A 75 -13.48 0.46 -7.74
N GLU A 76 -13.89 1.58 -8.32
CA GLU A 76 -15.29 1.98 -8.36
C GLU A 76 -16.12 0.98 -9.17
N GLU A 77 -15.62 0.59 -10.33
CA GLU A 77 -16.29 -0.40 -11.19
C GLU A 77 -16.43 -1.75 -10.50
N GLN A 78 -15.47 -2.11 -9.65
CA GLN A 78 -15.52 -3.34 -8.85
C GLN A 78 -16.44 -3.22 -7.64
N GLY A 79 -16.97 -2.03 -7.35
CA GLY A 79 -17.87 -1.81 -6.23
C GLY A 79 -17.18 -1.64 -4.89
N LEU A 80 -15.88 -1.44 -4.88
CA LEU A 80 -15.09 -1.35 -3.64
C LEU A 80 -15.00 0.07 -3.08
N VAL A 81 -15.13 1.08 -3.93
CA VAL A 81 -15.13 2.49 -3.53
C VAL A 81 -16.19 3.27 -4.29
N THR A 82 -16.53 4.43 -3.76
CA THR A 82 -17.31 5.45 -4.45
C THR A 82 -16.45 6.70 -4.60
N ILE A 83 -16.69 7.44 -5.68
CA ILE A 83 -16.00 8.69 -5.94
C ILE A 83 -17.04 9.80 -5.86
N GLN A 84 -16.80 10.79 -5.01
CA GLN A 84 -17.71 11.91 -4.85
C GLN A 84 -16.94 13.23 -4.92
N PRO A 85 -17.50 14.26 -5.56
CA PRO A 85 -16.90 15.58 -5.52
C PRO A 85 -16.98 16.16 -4.12
N CYS A 86 -16.00 16.94 -3.73
CA CYS A 86 -16.07 17.69 -2.48
C CYS A 86 -17.14 18.78 -2.59
N THR A 87 -18.01 18.87 -1.60
CA THR A 87 -19.08 19.87 -1.59
C THR A 87 -18.53 21.30 -1.44
N GLN A 88 -17.36 21.45 -0.83
CA GLN A 88 -16.74 22.74 -0.57
C GLN A 88 -15.79 23.18 -1.68
N ASP A 89 -15.20 22.22 -2.41
CA ASP A 89 -14.28 22.50 -3.50
C ASP A 89 -14.46 21.44 -4.59
N LYS A 90 -15.11 21.82 -5.68
CA LYS A 90 -15.44 20.93 -6.80
C LYS A 90 -14.22 20.35 -7.50
N ARG A 91 -13.03 20.92 -7.28
CA ARG A 91 -11.77 20.42 -7.85
C ARG A 91 -11.26 19.20 -7.08
N LYS A 92 -11.73 19.00 -5.85
CA LYS A 92 -11.34 17.87 -5.01
C LYS A 92 -12.35 16.74 -5.12
N LYS A 93 -11.84 15.53 -5.12
CA LYS A 93 -12.66 14.31 -5.11
C LYS A 93 -12.34 13.51 -3.87
N TYR A 94 -13.40 13.01 -3.22
CA TYR A 94 -13.28 12.08 -2.12
C TYR A 94 -13.51 10.67 -2.61
N ILE A 95 -12.62 9.78 -2.20
CA ILE A 95 -12.73 8.35 -2.46
C ILE A 95 -13.10 7.69 -1.13
N SER A 96 -14.21 6.96 -1.10
CA SER A 96 -14.72 6.34 0.12
C SER A 96 -14.92 4.86 -0.10
N LEU A 97 -14.59 4.06 0.93
CA LEU A 97 -14.86 2.62 0.90
C LEU A 97 -16.36 2.35 0.93
N THR A 98 -16.80 1.39 0.15
CA THR A 98 -18.14 0.82 0.25
C THR A 98 -18.12 -0.25 1.34
N GLU A 99 -19.28 -0.81 1.66
CA GLU A 99 -19.37 -1.96 2.56
C GLU A 99 -18.51 -3.12 2.05
N LEU A 100 -18.55 -3.38 0.73
CA LEU A 100 -17.71 -4.41 0.12
C LEU A 100 -16.22 -4.07 0.24
N GLY A 101 -15.86 -2.81 0.05
CA GLY A 101 -14.48 -2.35 0.23
C GLY A 101 -13.96 -2.56 1.65
N TRP A 102 -14.78 -2.27 2.64
CA TRP A 102 -14.44 -2.56 4.04
C TRP A 102 -14.29 -4.06 4.30
N ALA A 103 -15.15 -4.89 3.68
CA ALA A 103 -15.08 -6.33 3.86
C ALA A 103 -13.77 -6.93 3.36
N GLN A 104 -13.12 -6.31 2.38
CA GLN A 104 -11.84 -6.78 1.87
C GLN A 104 -10.68 -6.59 2.85
N LYS A 105 -10.85 -5.74 3.86
CA LYS A 105 -9.79 -5.46 4.84
C LYS A 105 -9.37 -6.72 5.60
N GLU A 106 -10.31 -7.54 6.03
CA GLU A 106 -10.01 -8.76 6.77
C GLU A 106 -9.17 -9.73 5.93
N ILE A 107 -9.50 -9.84 4.64
CA ILE A 107 -8.73 -10.67 3.70
C ILE A 107 -7.32 -10.13 3.55
N GLY A 108 -7.18 -8.83 3.35
CA GLY A 108 -5.89 -8.17 3.23
C GLY A 108 -5.04 -8.34 4.49
N ASP A 109 -5.66 -8.24 5.66
CA ASP A 109 -4.95 -8.42 6.94
C ASP A 109 -4.43 -9.85 7.09
N ARG A 110 -5.23 -10.85 6.72
CA ARG A 110 -4.79 -12.26 6.77
C ARG A 110 -3.62 -12.51 5.83
N VAL A 111 -3.71 -12.03 4.60
CA VAL A 111 -2.64 -12.19 3.60
C VAL A 111 -1.38 -11.45 4.05
N SER A 112 -1.52 -10.25 4.57
CA SER A 112 -0.38 -9.48 5.08
C SER A 112 0.31 -10.17 6.24
N LYS A 113 -0.45 -10.79 7.14
CA LYS A 113 0.10 -11.54 8.26
C LYS A 113 0.90 -12.74 7.77
N GLU A 114 0.31 -13.51 6.84
CA GLU A 114 0.99 -14.67 6.26
C GLU A 114 2.28 -14.27 5.56
N LEU A 115 2.23 -13.20 4.78
CA LEU A 115 3.41 -12.68 4.09
C LEU A 115 4.48 -12.23 5.08
N GLY A 116 4.07 -11.57 6.17
CA GLY A 116 5.00 -11.13 7.21
C GLY A 116 5.72 -12.30 7.87
N GLU A 117 5.03 -13.41 8.07
CA GLU A 117 5.62 -14.63 8.63
C GLU A 117 6.65 -15.23 7.65
N ILE A 118 6.35 -15.20 6.36
CA ILE A 118 7.30 -15.65 5.32
C ILE A 118 8.50 -14.71 5.27
N PHE A 119 8.25 -13.41 5.30
CA PHE A 119 9.27 -12.37 5.19
C PHE A 119 10.31 -12.51 6.33
N TYR A 120 9.84 -12.75 7.53
CA TYR A 120 10.70 -12.81 8.71
C TYR A 120 10.99 -14.23 9.19
N GLN A 121 10.80 -15.22 8.32
CA GLN A 121 11.08 -16.60 8.70
C GLN A 121 12.51 -16.77 9.20
N GLY A 122 12.66 -17.34 10.39
CA GLY A 122 13.97 -17.56 10.99
C GLY A 122 14.54 -16.38 11.78
N PHE A 123 13.83 -15.26 11.83
CA PHE A 123 14.25 -14.08 12.58
C PHE A 123 13.66 -14.09 13.98
N SER A 124 14.47 -13.63 14.95
CA SER A 124 13.96 -13.37 16.29
C SER A 124 13.22 -12.02 16.32
N ASP A 125 12.43 -11.80 17.35
CA ASP A 125 11.73 -10.53 17.52
C ASP A 125 12.71 -9.36 17.61
N GLU A 126 13.87 -9.57 18.26
CA GLU A 126 14.90 -8.55 18.34
C GLU A 126 15.47 -8.20 16.98
N GLU A 127 15.77 -9.22 16.18
CA GLU A 127 16.27 -9.02 14.82
C GLU A 127 15.28 -8.28 13.94
N ILE A 128 14.00 -8.58 14.07
CA ILE A 128 12.93 -7.88 13.33
C ILE A 128 12.94 -6.39 13.71
N ARG A 129 12.99 -6.08 15.02
CA ARG A 129 13.01 -4.69 15.47
C ARG A 129 14.23 -3.93 14.97
N GLU A 130 15.39 -4.58 15.02
CA GLU A 130 16.63 -3.99 14.51
C GLU A 130 16.56 -3.71 13.01
N PHE A 131 16.09 -4.67 12.25
CA PHE A 131 15.97 -4.53 10.81
C PHE A 131 15.00 -3.38 10.44
N GLU A 132 13.85 -3.32 11.09
CA GLU A 132 12.87 -2.26 10.84
C GLU A 132 13.43 -0.88 11.24
N ALA A 133 14.21 -0.82 12.32
CA ALA A 133 14.86 0.43 12.71
C ALA A 133 15.89 0.88 11.68
N TYR A 134 16.67 -0.04 11.11
CA TYR A 134 17.61 0.28 10.04
C TYR A 134 16.90 0.78 8.79
N GLN A 135 15.80 0.15 8.44
CA GLN A 135 15.00 0.60 7.30
C GLN A 135 14.48 2.03 7.51
N GLU A 136 13.99 2.35 8.71
CA GLU A 136 13.52 3.70 9.02
C GLU A 136 14.63 4.74 8.88
N ARG A 137 15.87 4.40 9.30
CA ARG A 137 17.01 5.28 9.11
C ARG A 137 17.30 5.53 7.63
N ILE A 138 17.23 4.48 6.82
CA ILE A 138 17.44 4.60 5.36
C ILE A 138 16.35 5.48 4.75
N ILE A 139 15.10 5.24 5.11
CA ILE A 139 13.97 6.03 4.62
C ILE A 139 14.15 7.51 4.98
N SER A 140 14.55 7.80 6.21
CA SER A 140 14.81 9.18 6.65
C SER A 140 15.91 9.86 5.84
N ASN A 141 17.01 9.14 5.57
CA ASN A 141 18.11 9.66 4.75
C ASN A 141 17.62 10.01 3.33
N LEU A 142 16.82 9.12 2.74
CA LEU A 142 16.34 9.31 1.38
C LEU A 142 15.34 10.47 1.29
N LYS A 143 14.43 10.57 2.26
CA LYS A 143 13.46 11.68 2.32
C LYS A 143 14.15 13.03 2.46
N ALA A 144 15.18 13.10 3.32
CA ALA A 144 15.94 14.33 3.51
C ALA A 144 16.60 14.78 2.21
N LYS A 145 17.18 13.84 1.48
CA LYS A 145 17.87 14.15 0.21
C LYS A 145 16.88 14.51 -0.89
N GLU A 146 15.75 13.86 -0.94
CA GLU A 146 14.70 14.16 -1.92
C GLU A 146 14.24 15.61 -1.79
N ASN A 147 14.13 16.11 -0.56
CA ASN A 147 13.74 17.49 -0.31
C ASN A 147 14.78 18.51 -0.71
N GLU A 148 16.06 18.11 -0.83
CA GLU A 148 17.18 18.98 -1.21
C GLU A 148 17.38 19.07 -2.73
N ILE A 149 16.96 18.08 -3.50
CA ILE A 149 17.22 18.02 -4.96
C ILE A 149 16.16 18.78 -5.74
#